data_f22fd466c76cf9141426282e2e7839de
#
_entry.id   f22fd466c76cf9141426282e2e7839de
#
_cell.length_a   1.000
_cell.length_b   1.000
_cell.length_c   1.000
_cell.angle_alpha   90.00
_cell.angle_beta   90.00
_cell.angle_gamma   90.00
#
_symmetry.space_group_name_H-M   'P 1'
#
loop_
_entity.id
_entity.type
_entity.pdbx_description
1 polymer ?
#
loop_
_entity_poly.entity_id
_entity_poly.type
_entity_poly.pdbx_seq_one_letter_code
_entity_poly.pdbx_strand_id
1 'polypeptide(L)'
;LQLSTCAADVAQWCESRRLRLNSDKTEAVWFGSHATLARSAAHDCSLQIGSETIVPATTARLLGVLLDAELTMIPHIARIATTCFYHLRHIRQIRRRVGADVAERLVLALVTSRLDYCNSSLAGLSRSSLDSLQRVQNAAARLIFQLRSTDHVTPSLIQLHWLPVRL
;
A
#
# COMPACT_ATOMS: atom_id res chain seq x y z
N LEU A 1 9.63 -15.35 -24.39
CA LEU A 1 10.21 -14.77 -25.61
C LEU A 1 9.73 -13.34 -25.87
N GLN A 2 8.43 -13.04 -25.92
CA GLN A 2 7.94 -11.68 -26.21
C GLN A 2 8.34 -10.65 -25.17
N LEU A 3 8.29 -10.99 -23.88
CA LEU A 3 8.61 -10.03 -22.80
C LEU A 3 10.11 -9.70 -22.77
N SER A 4 10.97 -10.69 -22.99
CA SER A 4 12.43 -10.46 -23.06
C SER A 4 12.82 -9.60 -24.25
N THR A 5 12.17 -9.79 -25.39
CA THR A 5 12.37 -8.93 -26.58
C THR A 5 11.93 -7.50 -26.30
N CYS A 6 10.73 -7.32 -25.72
CA CYS A 6 10.24 -6.00 -25.36
C CYS A 6 11.16 -5.27 -24.37
N ALA A 7 11.68 -6.00 -23.38
CA ALA A 7 12.62 -5.43 -22.41
C ALA A 7 13.96 -5.00 -23.07
N ALA A 8 14.44 -5.78 -24.06
CA ALA A 8 15.62 -5.43 -24.84
C ALA A 8 15.37 -4.17 -25.69
N ASP A 9 14.19 -4.06 -26.35
CA ASP A 9 13.81 -2.89 -27.12
C ASP A 9 13.76 -1.63 -26.25
N VAL A 10 13.18 -1.74 -25.04
CA VAL A 10 13.14 -0.64 -24.06
C VAL A 10 14.56 -0.26 -23.63
N ALA A 11 15.44 -1.22 -23.36
CA ALA A 11 16.82 -0.95 -23.01
C ALA A 11 17.55 -0.21 -24.11
N GLN A 12 17.42 -0.65 -25.37
CA GLN A 12 18.01 0.00 -26.53
C GLN A 12 17.46 1.43 -26.74
N TRP A 13 16.15 1.61 -26.57
CA TRP A 13 15.56 2.94 -26.62
C TRP A 13 16.13 3.87 -25.53
N CYS A 14 16.25 3.39 -24.29
CA CYS A 14 16.88 4.15 -23.21
C CYS A 14 18.31 4.57 -23.57
N GLU A 15 19.13 3.64 -24.06
CA GLU A 15 20.51 3.92 -24.47
C GLU A 15 20.57 4.98 -25.57
N SER A 16 19.67 4.92 -26.57
CA SER A 16 19.59 5.92 -27.64
C SER A 16 19.30 7.33 -27.13
N ARG A 17 18.69 7.43 -25.94
CA ARG A 17 18.35 8.69 -25.24
C ARG A 17 19.34 9.05 -24.14
N ARG A 18 20.48 8.35 -24.06
CA ARG A 18 21.49 8.51 -22.98
C ARG A 18 20.94 8.23 -21.59
N LEU A 19 19.92 7.36 -21.49
CA LEU A 19 19.36 6.83 -20.26
C LEU A 19 19.87 5.41 -20.07
N ARG A 20 20.01 4.97 -18.83
CA ARG A 20 20.38 3.60 -18.50
C ARG A 20 19.33 3.00 -17.58
N LEU A 21 18.86 1.82 -17.94
CA LEU A 21 18.04 1.02 -17.03
C LEU A 21 18.88 0.60 -15.82
N ASN A 22 18.28 0.69 -14.64
CA ASN A 22 18.91 0.20 -13.42
C ASN A 22 18.43 -1.21 -13.16
N SER A 23 19.25 -2.20 -13.48
CA SER A 23 18.97 -3.61 -13.28
C SER A 23 18.68 -3.97 -11.83
N ASP A 24 19.43 -3.38 -10.87
CA ASP A 24 19.24 -3.60 -9.43
C ASP A 24 17.86 -3.17 -8.92
N LYS A 25 17.17 -2.29 -9.66
CA LYS A 25 15.82 -1.79 -9.35
C LYS A 25 14.75 -2.33 -10.27
N THR A 26 15.14 -3.19 -11.22
CA THR A 26 14.19 -3.83 -12.13
C THR A 26 13.62 -5.06 -11.44
N GLU A 27 12.32 -5.05 -11.24
CA GLU A 27 11.58 -6.15 -10.61
C GLU A 27 10.64 -6.77 -11.62
N ALA A 28 10.51 -8.09 -11.61
CA ALA A 28 9.51 -8.84 -12.36
C ALA A 28 8.53 -9.50 -11.40
N VAL A 29 7.25 -9.44 -11.71
CA VAL A 29 6.19 -10.15 -10.96
C VAL A 29 5.23 -10.77 -11.96
N TRP A 30 4.92 -12.03 -11.76
CA TRP A 30 3.85 -12.71 -12.48
C TRP A 30 2.55 -12.56 -11.71
N PHE A 31 1.52 -12.04 -12.37
CA PHE A 31 0.20 -11.91 -11.77
C PHE A 31 -0.72 -13.03 -12.24
N GLY A 32 -1.47 -13.60 -11.31
CA GLY A 32 -2.43 -14.66 -11.63
C GLY A 32 -3.15 -15.20 -10.40
N SER A 33 -4.07 -16.14 -10.64
CA SER A 33 -4.67 -16.89 -9.54
C SER A 33 -3.65 -17.81 -8.87
N HIS A 34 -3.88 -18.19 -7.62
CA HIS A 34 -3.03 -19.15 -6.89
C HIS A 34 -2.73 -20.40 -7.72
N ALA A 35 -3.74 -21.00 -8.38
CA ALA A 35 -3.56 -22.19 -9.21
C ALA A 35 -2.69 -21.93 -10.44
N THR A 36 -2.77 -20.74 -11.04
CA THR A 36 -1.95 -20.35 -12.19
C THR A 36 -0.50 -20.14 -11.76
N LEU A 37 -0.29 -19.42 -10.68
CA LEU A 37 1.06 -19.16 -10.14
C LEU A 37 1.75 -20.46 -9.69
N ALA A 38 1.01 -21.38 -9.05
CA ALA A 38 1.55 -22.68 -8.66
C ALA A 38 2.01 -23.51 -9.86
N ARG A 39 1.29 -23.45 -10.99
CA ARG A 39 1.70 -24.11 -12.24
C ARG A 39 2.93 -23.44 -12.86
N SER A 40 2.98 -22.11 -12.84
CA SER A 40 4.12 -21.35 -13.37
C SER A 40 5.39 -21.57 -12.54
N ALA A 41 5.27 -21.77 -11.24
CA ALA A 41 6.40 -22.04 -10.35
C ALA A 41 7.15 -23.37 -10.68
N ALA A 42 6.51 -24.27 -11.42
CA ALA A 42 7.14 -25.50 -11.90
C ALA A 42 8.06 -25.27 -13.11
N HIS A 43 8.07 -24.10 -13.69
CA HIS A 43 8.87 -23.71 -14.84
C HIS A 43 9.79 -22.54 -14.48
N ASP A 44 10.94 -22.47 -15.15
CA ASP A 44 11.81 -21.32 -15.04
C ASP A 44 11.15 -20.12 -15.74
N CYS A 45 10.61 -19.20 -14.93
CA CYS A 45 9.97 -17.97 -15.38
C CYS A 45 10.90 -16.74 -15.26
N SER A 46 12.21 -16.95 -15.13
CA SER A 46 13.19 -15.88 -15.08
C SER A 46 13.24 -15.09 -16.39
N LEU A 47 13.57 -13.81 -16.29
CA LEU A 47 13.68 -12.90 -17.42
C LEU A 47 15.14 -12.50 -17.63
N GLN A 48 15.63 -12.71 -18.84
CA GLN A 48 16.94 -12.21 -19.24
C GLN A 48 16.80 -10.79 -19.75
N ILE A 49 17.47 -9.81 -19.10
CA ILE A 49 17.53 -8.42 -19.52
C ILE A 49 19.00 -8.00 -19.64
N GLY A 50 19.48 -7.86 -20.85
CA GLY A 50 20.90 -7.68 -21.11
C GLY A 50 21.75 -8.85 -20.60
N SER A 51 22.72 -8.57 -19.76
CA SER A 51 23.58 -9.58 -19.13
C SER A 51 23.00 -10.17 -17.84
N GLU A 52 21.88 -9.64 -17.36
CA GLU A 52 21.34 -10.00 -16.03
C GLU A 52 20.09 -10.86 -16.10
N THR A 53 19.99 -11.79 -15.16
CA THR A 53 18.82 -12.67 -14.99
C THR A 53 17.98 -12.16 -13.83
N ILE A 54 16.74 -11.74 -14.12
CA ILE A 54 15.79 -11.26 -13.13
C ILE A 54 14.86 -12.41 -12.75
N VAL A 55 14.94 -12.81 -11.48
CA VAL A 55 14.04 -13.82 -10.90
C VAL A 55 12.76 -13.12 -10.46
N PRO A 56 11.58 -13.60 -10.88
CA PRO A 56 10.31 -13.02 -10.49
C PRO A 56 10.10 -13.04 -8.97
N ALA A 57 9.71 -11.89 -8.42
CA ALA A 57 9.33 -11.76 -7.02
C ALA A 57 7.85 -12.06 -6.82
N THR A 58 7.46 -12.36 -5.59
CA THR A 58 6.04 -12.53 -5.21
C THR A 58 5.32 -11.21 -4.95
N THR A 59 6.08 -10.14 -4.78
CA THR A 59 5.56 -8.78 -4.56
C THR A 59 6.44 -7.77 -5.26
N ALA A 60 5.86 -6.69 -5.78
CA ALA A 60 6.59 -5.54 -6.30
C ALA A 60 6.02 -4.24 -5.74
N ARG A 61 6.88 -3.22 -5.69
CA ARG A 61 6.48 -1.89 -5.25
C ARG A 61 6.37 -0.93 -6.42
N LEU A 62 5.15 -0.58 -6.79
CA LEU A 62 4.87 0.38 -7.87
C LEU A 62 4.33 1.69 -7.28
N LEU A 63 5.05 2.80 -7.49
CA LEU A 63 4.65 4.14 -7.01
C LEU A 63 4.20 4.17 -5.54
N GLY A 64 4.86 3.39 -4.69
CA GLY A 64 4.53 3.32 -3.26
C GLY A 64 3.48 2.28 -2.88
N VAL A 65 2.72 1.75 -3.84
CA VAL A 65 1.78 0.65 -3.66
C VAL A 65 2.52 -0.68 -3.70
N LEU A 66 2.28 -1.55 -2.75
CA LEU A 66 2.83 -2.91 -2.74
C LEU A 66 1.80 -3.84 -3.39
N LEU A 67 2.15 -4.36 -4.56
CA LEU A 67 1.34 -5.32 -5.31
C LEU A 67 1.84 -6.73 -5.01
N ASP A 68 0.97 -7.62 -4.63
CA ASP A 68 1.25 -9.06 -4.51
C ASP A 68 0.81 -9.80 -5.78
N ALA A 69 1.42 -10.95 -6.04
CA ALA A 69 1.21 -11.72 -7.26
C ALA A 69 -0.26 -12.12 -7.52
N GLU A 70 -1.08 -12.23 -6.46
CA GLU A 70 -2.52 -12.52 -6.57
C GLU A 70 -3.38 -11.26 -6.58
N LEU A 71 -2.79 -10.05 -6.47
CA LEU A 71 -3.47 -8.76 -6.37
C LEU A 71 -4.48 -8.70 -5.20
N THR A 72 -4.21 -9.41 -4.11
CA THR A 72 -5.06 -9.41 -2.93
C THR A 72 -4.98 -8.10 -2.16
N MET A 73 -3.94 -7.32 -2.37
CA MET A 73 -3.60 -6.08 -1.65
C MET A 73 -3.42 -6.25 -0.13
N ILE A 74 -3.46 -7.47 0.40
CA ILE A 74 -3.31 -7.74 1.83
C ILE A 74 -1.99 -7.23 2.39
N PRO A 75 -0.83 -7.46 1.73
CA PRO A 75 0.46 -6.94 2.21
C PRO A 75 0.50 -5.41 2.22
N HIS A 76 -0.11 -4.76 1.23
CA HIS A 76 -0.20 -3.30 1.17
C HIS A 76 -1.04 -2.73 2.31
N ILE A 77 -2.24 -3.27 2.51
CA ILE A 77 -3.15 -2.90 3.59
C ILE A 77 -2.48 -3.06 4.96
N ALA A 78 -1.83 -4.20 5.19
CA ALA A 78 -1.11 -4.46 6.43
C ALA A 78 0.00 -3.43 6.69
N ARG A 79 0.75 -3.06 5.65
CA ARG A 79 1.81 -2.04 5.71
C ARG A 79 1.24 -0.66 6.04
N ILE A 80 0.15 -0.23 5.37
CA ILE A 80 -0.52 1.04 5.67
C ILE A 80 -0.98 1.05 7.13
N ALA A 81 -1.70 0.02 7.57
CA ALA A 81 -2.22 -0.07 8.93
C ALA A 81 -1.10 0.00 9.98
N THR A 82 -0.01 -0.75 9.78
CA THR A 82 1.15 -0.73 10.68
C THR A 82 1.77 0.66 10.77
N THR A 83 1.99 1.32 9.62
CA THR A 83 2.56 2.67 9.57
C THR A 83 1.64 3.70 10.23
N CYS A 84 0.34 3.61 9.99
CA CYS A 84 -0.64 4.50 10.61
C CYS A 84 -0.70 4.32 12.13
N PHE A 85 -0.71 3.08 12.64
CA PHE A 85 -0.68 2.83 14.08
C PHE A 85 0.62 3.30 14.74
N TYR A 86 1.75 3.23 14.03
CA TYR A 86 2.99 3.81 14.49
C TYR A 86 2.83 5.33 14.69
N HIS A 87 2.31 6.06 13.71
CA HIS A 87 2.09 7.50 13.83
C HIS A 87 1.07 7.85 14.92
N LEU A 88 -0.05 7.12 14.99
CA LEU A 88 -1.04 7.33 16.04
C LEU A 88 -0.47 7.14 17.45
N ARG A 89 0.45 6.19 17.64
CA ARG A 89 1.14 6.00 18.91
C ARG A 89 1.96 7.23 19.29
N HIS A 90 2.72 7.80 18.35
CA HIS A 90 3.52 9.00 18.61
C HIS A 90 2.66 10.24 18.86
N ILE A 91 1.60 10.44 18.06
CA ILE A 91 0.66 11.55 18.29
C ILE A 91 0.00 11.43 19.67
N ARG A 92 -0.33 10.20 20.12
CA ARG A 92 -0.91 9.97 21.45
C ARG A 92 -0.01 10.43 22.60
N GLN A 93 1.31 10.30 22.47
CA GLN A 93 2.26 10.74 23.49
C GLN A 93 2.21 12.25 23.72
N ILE A 94 1.98 13.03 22.67
CA ILE A 94 1.93 14.49 22.71
C ILE A 94 0.51 15.05 22.83
N ARG A 95 -0.53 14.22 22.64
CA ARG A 95 -1.93 14.63 22.55
C ARG A 95 -2.43 15.43 23.76
N ARG A 96 -1.89 15.17 24.95
CA ARG A 96 -2.24 15.93 26.17
C ARG A 96 -1.64 17.35 26.22
N ARG A 97 -0.60 17.58 25.40
CA ARG A 97 0.14 18.86 25.36
C ARG A 97 -0.30 19.74 24.19
N VAL A 98 -0.96 19.16 23.19
CA VAL A 98 -1.43 19.87 22.00
C VAL A 98 -2.96 19.92 21.98
N GLY A 99 -3.52 20.99 21.40
CA GLY A 99 -4.96 21.15 21.21
C GLY A 99 -5.55 20.10 20.27
N ALA A 100 -6.88 20.03 20.18
CA ALA A 100 -7.58 19.10 19.30
C ALA A 100 -7.28 19.41 17.83
N ASP A 101 -7.22 20.66 17.48
CA ASP A 101 -6.92 21.18 16.13
C ASP A 101 -5.54 20.76 15.63
N VAL A 102 -4.52 20.83 16.49
CA VAL A 102 -3.16 20.38 16.14
C VAL A 102 -3.13 18.87 15.98
N ALA A 103 -3.80 18.13 16.87
CA ALA A 103 -3.88 16.66 16.76
C ALA A 103 -4.61 16.23 15.48
N GLU A 104 -5.68 16.91 15.11
CA GLU A 104 -6.40 16.65 13.86
C GLU A 104 -5.51 16.87 12.64
N ARG A 105 -4.80 18.01 12.57
CA ARG A 105 -3.86 18.29 11.47
C ARG A 105 -2.76 17.23 11.37
N LEU A 106 -2.21 16.79 12.50
CA LEU A 106 -1.21 15.72 12.51
C LEU A 106 -1.79 14.38 12.02
N VAL A 107 -3.02 14.07 12.43
CA VAL A 107 -3.71 12.86 11.95
C VAL A 107 -4.00 12.96 10.46
N LEU A 108 -4.48 14.09 9.95
CA LEU A 108 -4.71 14.28 8.51
C LEU A 108 -3.42 14.11 7.72
N ALA A 109 -2.33 14.74 8.16
CA ALA A 109 -1.05 14.69 7.44
C ALA A 109 -0.35 13.32 7.49
N LEU A 110 -0.42 12.61 8.61
CA LEU A 110 0.38 11.40 8.84
C LEU A 110 -0.41 10.09 8.74
N VAL A 111 -1.72 10.14 8.84
CA VAL A 111 -2.59 8.96 8.86
C VAL A 111 -3.57 8.99 7.70
N THR A 112 -4.45 10.00 7.62
CA THR A 112 -5.50 10.06 6.59
C THR A 112 -4.92 10.12 5.20
N SER A 113 -3.87 10.91 4.98
CA SER A 113 -3.16 10.98 3.69
C SER A 113 -2.66 9.61 3.20
N ARG A 114 -2.33 8.70 4.12
CA ARG A 114 -1.91 7.33 3.77
C ARG A 114 -3.08 6.39 3.53
N LEU A 115 -4.19 6.59 4.22
CA LEU A 115 -5.42 5.82 3.97
C LEU A 115 -6.02 6.15 2.60
N ASP A 116 -5.94 7.42 2.21
CA ASP A 116 -6.51 7.91 0.96
C ASP A 116 -5.59 7.67 -0.24
N TYR A 117 -4.28 7.50 -0.01
CA TYR A 117 -3.34 7.28 -1.09
C TYR A 117 -3.65 6.00 -1.85
N CYS A 118 -3.95 6.13 -3.15
CA CYS A 118 -4.29 5.02 -4.05
C CYS A 118 -5.48 4.16 -3.55
N ASN A 119 -6.43 4.74 -2.80
CA ASN A 119 -7.59 4.03 -2.27
C ASN A 119 -8.45 3.39 -3.37
N SER A 120 -8.44 3.93 -4.59
CA SER A 120 -9.11 3.34 -5.76
C SER A 120 -8.61 1.93 -6.07
N SER A 121 -7.34 1.62 -5.78
CA SER A 121 -6.80 0.27 -5.96
C SER A 121 -7.35 -0.76 -4.96
N LEU A 122 -8.01 -0.29 -3.90
CA LEU A 122 -8.65 -1.10 -2.88
C LEU A 122 -10.15 -1.32 -3.16
N ALA A 123 -10.69 -0.69 -4.22
CA ALA A 123 -12.09 -0.83 -4.60
C ALA A 123 -12.41 -2.29 -4.98
N GLY A 124 -13.54 -2.78 -4.48
CA GLY A 124 -13.97 -4.16 -4.73
C GLY A 124 -13.34 -5.22 -3.82
N LEU A 125 -12.42 -4.86 -2.94
CA LEU A 125 -11.91 -5.79 -1.93
C LEU A 125 -12.98 -6.15 -0.90
N SER A 126 -12.82 -7.33 -0.28
CA SER A 126 -13.73 -7.78 0.77
C SER A 126 -13.70 -6.85 1.99
N ARG A 127 -14.82 -6.74 2.70
CA ARG A 127 -14.89 -5.96 3.95
C ARG A 127 -13.84 -6.43 4.98
N SER A 128 -13.61 -7.73 5.08
CA SER A 128 -12.61 -8.30 5.98
C SER A 128 -11.19 -7.81 5.66
N SER A 129 -10.86 -7.63 4.39
CA SER A 129 -9.57 -7.07 3.97
C SER A 129 -9.42 -5.60 4.41
N LEU A 130 -10.51 -4.82 4.34
CA LEU A 130 -10.51 -3.39 4.68
C LEU A 130 -10.67 -3.11 6.18
N ASP A 131 -11.02 -4.09 7.00
CA ASP A 131 -11.27 -3.92 8.44
C ASP A 131 -10.07 -3.34 9.21
N SER A 132 -8.86 -3.64 8.78
CA SER A 132 -7.66 -3.08 9.42
C SER A 132 -7.55 -1.58 9.19
N LEU A 133 -7.89 -1.08 8.00
CA LEU A 133 -7.90 0.35 7.68
C LEU A 133 -9.03 1.07 8.41
N GLN A 134 -10.22 0.46 8.50
CA GLN A 134 -11.33 1.00 9.29
C GLN A 134 -10.95 1.11 10.78
N ARG A 135 -10.23 0.13 11.33
CA ARG A 135 -9.70 0.21 12.70
C ARG A 135 -8.73 1.36 12.89
N VAL A 136 -7.88 1.64 11.90
CA VAL A 136 -6.98 2.81 11.92
C VAL A 136 -7.80 4.10 11.97
N GLN A 137 -8.79 4.26 11.09
CA GLN A 137 -9.65 5.44 11.05
C GLN A 137 -10.38 5.66 12.37
N ASN A 138 -10.95 4.60 12.93
CA ASN A 138 -11.61 4.65 14.24
C ASN A 138 -10.65 5.04 15.38
N ALA A 139 -9.41 4.52 15.35
CA ALA A 139 -8.40 4.86 16.34
C ALA A 139 -7.95 6.33 16.21
N ALA A 140 -7.87 6.84 14.99
CA ALA A 140 -7.54 8.24 14.71
C ALA A 140 -8.63 9.19 15.28
N ALA A 141 -9.91 8.92 15.03
CA ALA A 141 -11.01 9.70 15.57
C ALA A 141 -11.04 9.67 17.11
N ARG A 142 -10.85 8.48 17.73
CA ARG A 142 -10.74 8.37 19.18
C ARG A 142 -9.58 9.20 19.76
N LEU A 143 -8.47 9.26 19.03
CA LEU A 143 -7.31 10.04 19.48
C LEU A 143 -7.59 11.55 19.45
N ILE A 144 -8.22 12.06 18.38
CA ILE A 144 -8.57 13.48 18.24
C ILE A 144 -9.50 13.91 19.38
N PHE A 145 -10.56 13.16 19.64
CA PHE A 145 -11.57 13.49 20.64
C PHE A 145 -11.30 12.93 22.04
N GLN A 146 -10.16 12.25 22.24
CA GLN A 146 -9.80 11.61 23.52
C GLN A 146 -10.86 10.63 24.06
N LEU A 147 -11.52 9.92 23.16
CA LEU A 147 -12.55 8.95 23.52
C LEU A 147 -11.94 7.69 24.17
N ARG A 148 -12.73 7.04 25.02
CA ARG A 148 -12.41 5.71 25.58
C ARG A 148 -12.61 4.63 24.52
N SER A 149 -12.02 3.47 24.74
CA SER A 149 -12.18 2.31 23.84
C SER A 149 -13.64 1.83 23.72
N THR A 150 -14.45 2.05 24.75
CA THR A 150 -15.87 1.70 24.85
C THR A 150 -16.80 2.70 24.19
N ASP A 151 -16.34 3.92 23.93
CA ASP A 151 -17.19 4.98 23.39
C ASP A 151 -17.48 4.73 21.89
N HIS A 152 -18.72 5.06 21.49
CA HIS A 152 -19.11 5.00 20.09
C HIS A 152 -18.32 6.03 19.25
N VAL A 153 -17.70 5.58 18.16
CA VAL A 153 -16.85 6.44 17.31
C VAL A 153 -17.63 7.14 16.20
N THR A 154 -18.80 6.63 15.83
CA THR A 154 -19.60 7.13 14.70
C THR A 154 -19.91 8.63 14.78
N PRO A 155 -20.34 9.22 15.91
CA PRO A 155 -20.58 10.65 16.01
C PRO A 155 -19.32 11.48 15.70
N SER A 156 -18.16 11.01 16.15
CA SER A 156 -16.87 11.66 15.89
C SER A 156 -16.45 11.59 14.43
N LEU A 157 -16.71 10.49 13.74
CA LEU A 157 -16.46 10.36 12.29
C LEU A 157 -17.36 11.33 11.51
N ILE A 158 -18.62 11.48 11.90
CA ILE A 158 -19.56 12.44 11.29
C ILE A 158 -19.08 13.88 11.51
N GLN A 159 -18.64 14.21 12.72
CA GLN A 159 -18.12 15.54 13.03
C GLN A 159 -16.84 15.88 12.25
N LEU A 160 -16.00 14.88 11.97
CA LEU A 160 -14.80 15.01 11.13
C LEU A 160 -15.11 14.98 9.63
N HIS A 161 -16.36 14.75 9.23
CA HIS A 161 -16.78 14.50 7.84
C HIS A 161 -16.04 13.31 7.18
N TRP A 162 -15.69 12.31 7.97
CA TRP A 162 -15.00 11.13 7.47
C TRP A 162 -15.98 10.04 7.07
N LEU A 163 -15.96 9.67 5.81
CA LEU A 163 -16.69 8.50 5.32
C LEU A 163 -16.01 7.21 5.80
N PRO A 164 -16.77 6.14 6.08
CA PRO A 164 -16.18 4.85 6.40
C PRO A 164 -15.27 4.35 5.25
N VAL A 165 -14.14 3.74 5.59
CA VAL A 165 -13.22 3.13 4.60
C VAL A 165 -13.92 2.01 3.84
N ARG A 166 -14.84 1.31 4.52
CA ARG A 166 -15.67 0.27 3.93
C ARG A 166 -17.06 0.83 3.63
N LEU A 167 -17.37 0.99 2.40
CA LEU A 167 -18.71 1.27 1.89
C LEU A 167 -19.40 -0.02 1.50
#